data_adaf1eff88e315c8cac4b12b851e7065
#
_entry.id   adaf1eff88e315c8cac4b12b851e7065
#
_cell.length_a   1.000
_cell.length_b   1.000
_cell.length_c   1.000
_cell.angle_alpha   90.00
_cell.angle_beta   90.00
_cell.angle_gamma   90.00
#
_symmetry.space_group_name_H-M   'P 1'
#
loop_
_entity.id
_entity.type
_entity.pdbx_description
1 polymer ?
#
loop_
_entity_poly.entity_id
_entity_poly.type
_entity_poly.pdbx_seq_one_letter_code
_entity_poly.pdbx_strand_id
1 'polypeptide(L)'
;DAQREIYDIVLNAQLAAIDACRVGNPYDAPHTAAKQSMAPGLLDLDVLAGPTLEDALSVEQLGLWYMHNTGHWLGLDVHDVGVYRPDDEPREFEPGMVITVEPGLYFGAWRGDVECPERYAGIGVRIEDDVLITDGEPNVLTATCPKQVAELEALIGTNA
;
A
#
# COMPACT_ATOMS: atom_id res chain seq x y z
N ASP A 1 -4.41 -19.27 -4.84
CA ASP A 1 -3.44 -19.24 -5.94
C ASP A 1 -2.49 -18.03 -5.76
N ALA A 2 -1.41 -17.95 -6.55
CA ALA A 2 -0.37 -16.95 -6.37
C ALA A 2 -0.88 -15.50 -6.44
N GLN A 3 -1.77 -15.17 -7.37
CA GLN A 3 -2.34 -13.81 -7.48
C GLN A 3 -3.16 -13.44 -6.25
N ARG A 4 -3.97 -14.37 -5.74
CA ARG A 4 -4.79 -14.12 -4.54
C ARG A 4 -3.94 -13.95 -3.30
N GLU A 5 -2.89 -14.73 -3.13
CA GLU A 5 -1.95 -14.59 -2.00
C GLU A 5 -1.34 -13.18 -1.95
N ILE A 6 -0.84 -12.67 -3.08
CA ILE A 6 -0.29 -11.32 -3.17
C ILE A 6 -1.38 -10.26 -3.01
N TYR A 7 -2.56 -10.48 -3.60
CA TYR A 7 -3.68 -9.55 -3.48
C TYR A 7 -4.12 -9.36 -2.02
N ASP A 8 -4.28 -10.47 -1.29
CA ASP A 8 -4.71 -10.45 0.11
C ASP A 8 -3.69 -9.72 1.01
N ILE A 9 -2.38 -9.88 0.74
CA ILE A 9 -1.31 -9.14 1.44
C ILE A 9 -1.46 -7.63 1.18
N VAL A 10 -1.65 -7.22 -0.09
CA VAL A 10 -1.80 -5.81 -0.45
C VAL A 10 -3.09 -5.22 0.12
N LEU A 11 -4.20 -5.97 0.10
CA LEU A 11 -5.47 -5.52 0.67
C LEU A 11 -5.36 -5.28 2.19
N ASN A 12 -4.73 -6.20 2.91
CA ASN A 12 -4.51 -6.02 4.34
C ASN A 12 -3.61 -4.80 4.63
N ALA A 13 -2.60 -4.59 3.81
CA ALA A 13 -1.72 -3.42 3.93
C ALA A 13 -2.46 -2.12 3.65
N GLN A 14 -3.35 -2.10 2.66
CA GLN A 14 -4.18 -0.94 2.32
C GLN A 14 -5.13 -0.58 3.47
N LEU A 15 -5.80 -1.57 4.06
CA LEU A 15 -6.67 -1.35 5.21
C LEU A 15 -5.90 -0.82 6.43
N ALA A 16 -4.71 -1.37 6.72
CA ALA A 16 -3.85 -0.89 7.79
C ALA A 16 -3.35 0.54 7.54
N ALA A 17 -3.02 0.88 6.29
CA ALA A 17 -2.60 2.22 5.91
C ALA A 17 -3.75 3.24 6.05
N ILE A 18 -4.97 2.88 5.64
CA ILE A 18 -6.16 3.74 5.84
C ILE A 18 -6.39 4.00 7.32
N ASP A 19 -6.31 2.97 8.17
CA ASP A 19 -6.49 3.15 9.63
C ASP A 19 -5.45 4.09 10.25
N ALA A 20 -4.27 4.19 9.66
CA ALA A 20 -3.21 5.12 10.08
C ALA A 20 -3.44 6.58 9.62
N CYS A 21 -4.41 6.85 8.72
CA CYS A 21 -4.75 8.18 8.23
C CYS A 21 -5.57 8.97 9.25
N ARG A 22 -4.96 9.30 10.38
CA ARG A 22 -5.65 9.98 11.51
C ARG A 22 -4.98 11.31 11.83
N VAL A 23 -5.79 12.27 12.25
CA VAL A 23 -5.30 13.58 12.73
C VAL A 23 -4.19 13.40 13.75
N GLY A 24 -3.11 14.16 13.59
CA GLY A 24 -1.92 14.13 14.46
C GLY A 24 -0.92 13.02 14.13
N ASN A 25 -1.30 12.03 13.31
CA ASN A 25 -0.31 11.08 12.81
C ASN A 25 0.56 11.74 11.74
N PRO A 26 1.85 11.40 11.66
CA PRO A 26 2.73 11.90 10.61
C PRO A 26 2.34 11.34 9.23
N TYR A 27 2.61 12.09 8.16
CA TYR A 27 2.31 11.74 6.77
C TYR A 27 2.86 10.36 6.34
N ASP A 28 3.94 9.90 6.92
CA ASP A 28 4.54 8.60 6.62
C ASP A 28 3.97 7.43 7.47
N ALA A 29 3.04 7.71 8.40
CA ALA A 29 2.39 6.67 9.19
C ALA A 29 1.65 5.61 8.33
N PRO A 30 0.87 5.97 7.29
CA PRO A 30 0.26 5.01 6.38
C PRO A 30 1.27 4.11 5.68
N HIS A 31 2.41 4.67 5.25
CA HIS A 31 3.48 3.90 4.61
C HIS A 31 4.12 2.92 5.59
N THR A 32 4.38 3.34 6.80
CA THR A 32 4.90 2.50 7.87
C THR A 32 3.93 1.35 8.20
N ALA A 33 2.64 1.65 8.34
CA ALA A 33 1.60 0.66 8.59
C ALA A 33 1.47 -0.36 7.45
N ALA A 34 1.50 0.09 6.19
CA ALA A 34 1.48 -0.79 5.03
C ALA A 34 2.67 -1.76 5.03
N LYS A 35 3.87 -1.27 5.23
CA LYS A 35 5.09 -2.09 5.29
C LYS A 35 5.03 -3.14 6.40
N GLN A 36 4.61 -2.73 7.60
CA GLN A 36 4.47 -3.63 8.75
C GLN A 36 3.42 -4.71 8.51
N SER A 37 2.35 -4.39 7.79
CA SER A 37 1.31 -5.35 7.41
C SER A 37 1.76 -6.33 6.33
N MET A 38 2.57 -5.88 5.35
CA MET A 38 3.05 -6.73 4.26
C MET A 38 4.10 -7.75 4.69
N ALA A 39 5.03 -7.33 5.55
CA ALA A 39 6.23 -8.11 5.84
C ALA A 39 5.96 -9.52 6.39
N PRO A 40 5.04 -9.77 7.33
CA PRO A 40 4.74 -11.12 7.78
C PRO A 40 4.26 -12.04 6.66
N GLY A 41 3.32 -11.58 5.82
CA GLY A 41 2.82 -12.37 4.70
C GLY A 41 3.92 -12.71 3.67
N LEU A 42 4.81 -11.77 3.40
CA LEU A 42 5.92 -12.00 2.47
C LEU A 42 7.00 -12.92 3.05
N LEU A 43 7.19 -12.93 4.37
CA LEU A 43 8.03 -13.91 5.07
C LEU A 43 7.41 -15.30 4.98
N ASP A 44 6.11 -15.45 5.21
CA ASP A 44 5.40 -16.73 5.11
C ASP A 44 5.43 -17.32 3.68
N LEU A 45 5.59 -16.47 2.68
CA LEU A 45 5.72 -16.85 1.27
C LEU A 45 7.17 -17.06 0.81
N ASP A 46 8.15 -16.99 1.72
CA ASP A 46 9.59 -17.05 1.41
C ASP A 46 10.07 -15.99 0.39
N VAL A 47 9.36 -14.85 0.29
CA VAL A 47 9.74 -13.72 -0.57
C VAL A 47 10.74 -12.82 0.11
N LEU A 48 10.59 -12.63 1.43
CA LEU A 48 11.54 -11.94 2.28
C LEU A 48 12.29 -12.95 3.14
N ALA A 49 13.48 -12.59 3.56
CA ALA A 49 14.32 -13.41 4.43
C ALA A 49 14.79 -12.59 5.63
N GLY A 50 15.18 -13.28 6.69
CA GLY A 50 15.78 -12.68 7.87
C GLY A 50 15.15 -13.18 9.17
N PRO A 51 15.90 -13.13 10.27
CA PRO A 51 15.46 -13.63 11.57
C PRO A 51 14.48 -12.68 12.28
N THR A 52 14.36 -11.44 11.83
CA THR A 52 13.53 -10.41 12.47
C THR A 52 12.65 -9.68 11.47
N LEU A 53 11.57 -9.08 11.97
CA LEU A 53 10.73 -8.18 11.19
C LEU A 53 11.50 -6.94 10.70
N GLU A 54 12.47 -6.47 11.48
CA GLU A 54 13.32 -5.33 11.10
C GLU A 54 14.16 -5.65 9.86
N ASP A 55 14.74 -6.86 9.80
CA ASP A 55 15.48 -7.31 8.60
C ASP A 55 14.55 -7.36 7.37
N ALA A 56 13.34 -7.89 7.51
CA ALA A 56 12.36 -7.97 6.44
C ALA A 56 11.89 -6.58 5.95
N LEU A 57 11.79 -5.61 6.85
CA LEU A 57 11.39 -4.23 6.54
C LEU A 57 12.49 -3.39 5.91
N SER A 58 13.70 -3.91 5.79
CA SER A 58 14.82 -3.19 5.19
C SER A 58 14.54 -2.80 3.74
N VAL A 59 15.17 -1.72 3.27
CA VAL A 59 15.04 -1.25 1.88
C VAL A 59 15.58 -2.29 0.91
N GLU A 60 16.62 -3.03 1.31
CA GLU A 60 17.26 -4.08 0.52
C GLU A 60 16.36 -5.29 0.29
N GLN A 61 15.32 -5.46 1.11
CA GLN A 61 14.37 -6.57 0.96
C GLN A 61 13.00 -6.10 0.51
N LEU A 62 12.20 -5.49 1.41
CA LEU A 62 10.84 -5.07 1.05
C LEU A 62 10.83 -4.02 -0.07
N GLY A 63 11.80 -3.10 -0.08
CA GLY A 63 11.93 -2.08 -1.12
C GLY A 63 12.17 -2.64 -2.53
N LEU A 64 12.56 -3.92 -2.67
CA LEU A 64 12.64 -4.58 -3.97
C LEU A 64 11.26 -4.79 -4.59
N TRP A 65 10.24 -5.03 -3.77
CA TRP A 65 8.90 -5.38 -4.19
C TRP A 65 7.89 -4.24 -3.99
N TYR A 66 8.17 -3.33 -3.08
CA TYR A 66 7.38 -2.14 -2.76
C TYR A 66 8.26 -0.89 -2.84
N MET A 67 8.38 -0.33 -4.03
CA MET A 67 9.39 0.67 -4.40
C MET A 67 8.87 2.11 -4.45
N HIS A 68 7.65 2.37 -4.00
CA HIS A 68 7.04 3.70 -3.99
C HIS A 68 6.40 4.02 -2.63
N ASN A 69 6.06 5.27 -2.40
CA ASN A 69 5.30 5.69 -1.22
C ASN A 69 3.86 5.17 -1.28
N THR A 70 3.20 5.11 -0.13
CA THR A 70 1.82 4.62 -0.02
C THR A 70 0.81 5.62 -0.54
N GLY A 71 1.15 6.89 -0.69
CA GLY A 71 0.20 7.90 -1.17
C GLY A 71 0.84 9.25 -1.44
N HIS A 72 0.01 10.17 -1.90
CA HIS A 72 0.36 11.57 -2.20
C HIS A 72 -0.85 12.47 -1.92
N TRP A 73 -0.62 13.79 -1.86
CA TRP A 73 -1.70 14.76 -1.80
C TRP A 73 -2.56 14.67 -3.05
N LEU A 74 -3.88 14.71 -2.86
CA LEU A 74 -4.88 14.76 -3.91
C LEU A 74 -5.70 16.06 -3.74
N GLY A 75 -5.83 16.84 -4.81
CA GLY A 75 -6.55 18.10 -4.81
C GLY A 75 -6.99 18.50 -6.20
N LEU A 76 -6.66 19.73 -6.63
CA LEU A 76 -6.94 20.18 -7.99
C LEU A 76 -6.17 19.37 -9.03
N ASP A 77 -4.98 18.94 -8.66
CA ASP A 77 -4.16 18.02 -9.46
C ASP A 77 -4.12 16.63 -8.80
N VAL A 78 -3.94 15.57 -9.60
CA VAL A 78 -3.80 14.19 -9.10
C VAL A 78 -2.62 14.08 -8.13
N HIS A 79 -1.45 14.60 -8.53
CA HIS A 79 -0.31 14.82 -7.64
C HIS A 79 -0.32 16.30 -7.24
N ASP A 80 -1.14 16.62 -6.24
CA ASP A 80 -1.32 18.01 -5.87
C ASP A 80 -0.09 18.58 -5.15
N VAL A 81 0.04 19.89 -5.26
CA VAL A 81 1.14 20.62 -4.63
C VAL A 81 0.96 20.59 -3.10
N GLY A 82 2.05 20.46 -2.39
CA GLY A 82 2.03 20.46 -0.93
C GLY A 82 3.40 20.15 -0.35
N VAL A 83 3.58 20.56 0.90
CA VAL A 83 4.80 20.25 1.65
C VAL A 83 4.56 19.00 2.46
N TYR A 84 5.33 17.94 2.16
CA TYR A 84 5.27 16.67 2.88
C TYR A 84 6.09 16.67 4.17
N ARG A 85 7.18 17.46 4.19
CA ARG A 85 8.13 17.54 5.29
C ARG A 85 8.51 19.00 5.56
N PRO A 86 7.66 19.76 6.27
CA PRO A 86 8.07 21.07 6.77
C PRO A 86 9.21 20.87 7.77
N ASP A 87 10.27 21.68 7.66
CA ASP A 87 11.44 21.64 8.55
C ASP A 87 12.10 20.24 8.65
N ASP A 88 12.06 19.45 7.56
CA ASP A 88 12.55 18.07 7.44
C ASP A 88 11.79 17.01 8.27
N GLU A 89 10.76 17.38 9.02
CA GLU A 89 9.88 16.44 9.74
C GLU A 89 8.63 16.10 8.93
N PRO A 90 8.12 14.86 9.01
CA PRO A 90 6.86 14.49 8.34
C PRO A 90 5.72 15.38 8.84
N ARG A 91 4.97 15.98 7.89
CA ARG A 91 3.80 16.78 8.22
C ARG A 91 2.74 15.94 8.93
N GLU A 92 2.21 16.44 10.04
CA GLU A 92 1.08 15.82 10.71
C GLU A 92 -0.20 16.00 9.89
N PHE A 93 -1.07 15.00 9.91
CA PHE A 93 -2.39 15.08 9.30
C PHE A 93 -3.29 16.04 10.07
N GLU A 94 -4.00 16.85 9.31
CA GLU A 94 -5.01 17.80 9.79
C GLU A 94 -6.37 17.48 9.13
N PRO A 95 -7.51 17.78 9.79
CA PRO A 95 -8.82 17.57 9.19
C PRO A 95 -8.97 18.33 7.86
N GLY A 96 -9.56 17.68 6.88
CA GLY A 96 -9.76 18.24 5.54
C GLY A 96 -8.66 17.94 4.53
N MET A 97 -7.54 17.35 4.96
CA MET A 97 -6.53 16.82 4.02
C MET A 97 -7.08 15.62 3.26
N VAL A 98 -6.75 15.53 1.98
CA VAL A 98 -7.07 14.38 1.12
C VAL A 98 -5.79 13.80 0.58
N ILE A 99 -5.64 12.47 0.71
CA ILE A 99 -4.49 11.72 0.20
C ILE A 99 -4.96 10.47 -0.52
N THR A 100 -4.15 9.96 -1.44
CA THR A 100 -4.28 8.58 -1.92
C THR A 100 -3.70 7.61 -0.89
N VAL A 101 -4.26 6.40 -0.83
CA VAL A 101 -3.69 5.26 -0.09
C VAL A 101 -3.62 4.09 -1.05
N GLU A 102 -2.43 3.82 -1.58
CA GLU A 102 -2.20 2.98 -2.75
C GLU A 102 -1.01 2.01 -2.59
N PRO A 103 -0.93 1.23 -1.51
CA PRO A 103 0.13 0.26 -1.39
C PRO A 103 0.10 -0.77 -2.52
N GLY A 104 1.28 -1.28 -2.88
CA GLY A 104 1.39 -2.27 -3.96
C GLY A 104 2.62 -3.15 -3.85
N LEU A 105 2.53 -4.34 -4.46
CA LEU A 105 3.63 -5.28 -4.60
C LEU A 105 3.82 -5.63 -6.09
N TYR A 106 5.07 -5.65 -6.55
CA TYR A 106 5.39 -5.80 -7.96
C TYR A 106 6.52 -6.81 -8.17
N PHE A 107 6.17 -7.96 -8.71
CA PHE A 107 7.09 -9.07 -9.01
C PHE A 107 7.45 -9.06 -10.50
N GLY A 108 8.05 -7.94 -10.95
CA GLY A 108 8.32 -7.74 -12.37
C GLY A 108 9.61 -8.36 -12.86
N ALA A 109 9.55 -9.04 -13.99
CA ALA A 109 10.72 -9.58 -14.69
C ALA A 109 11.62 -8.49 -15.34
N TRP A 110 11.22 -7.22 -15.28
CA TRP A 110 12.02 -6.09 -15.77
C TRP A 110 13.23 -5.75 -14.88
N ARG A 111 13.27 -6.29 -13.68
CA ARG A 111 14.39 -6.12 -12.75
C ARG A 111 15.38 -7.27 -12.93
N GLY A 112 16.31 -7.12 -13.86
CA GLY A 112 17.37 -8.12 -14.07
C GLY A 112 18.40 -8.22 -12.94
N ASP A 113 18.30 -7.34 -11.94
CA ASP A 113 19.16 -7.26 -10.76
C ASP A 113 18.57 -7.99 -9.53
N VAL A 114 17.33 -8.49 -9.64
CA VAL A 114 16.62 -9.17 -8.55
C VAL A 114 16.12 -10.53 -9.02
N GLU A 115 16.47 -11.58 -8.28
CA GLU A 115 15.91 -12.91 -8.50
C GLU A 115 14.47 -12.94 -8.01
N CYS A 116 13.52 -12.86 -8.94
CA CYS A 116 12.09 -12.92 -8.64
C CYS A 116 11.67 -14.38 -8.45
N PRO A 117 10.95 -14.72 -7.36
CA PRO A 117 10.39 -16.06 -7.21
C PRO A 117 9.49 -16.42 -8.41
N GLU A 118 9.78 -17.52 -9.09
CA GLU A 118 9.09 -17.94 -10.33
C GLU A 118 7.57 -17.97 -10.16
N ARG A 119 7.11 -18.41 -9.00
CA ARG A 119 5.68 -18.50 -8.65
C ARG A 119 4.94 -17.17 -8.73
N TYR A 120 5.62 -16.05 -8.46
CA TYR A 120 5.02 -14.70 -8.40
C TYR A 120 5.44 -13.84 -9.59
N ALA A 121 6.35 -14.33 -10.45
CA ALA A 121 6.87 -13.56 -11.57
C ALA A 121 5.76 -13.04 -12.48
N GLY A 122 5.79 -11.73 -12.75
CA GLY A 122 4.81 -11.02 -13.57
C GLY A 122 3.55 -10.57 -12.81
N ILE A 123 3.41 -10.89 -11.52
CA ILE A 123 2.31 -10.37 -10.70
C ILE A 123 2.64 -8.95 -10.25
N GLY A 124 1.69 -8.04 -10.45
CA GLY A 124 1.70 -6.69 -9.88
C GLY A 124 0.31 -6.37 -9.35
N VAL A 125 0.23 -5.94 -8.11
CA VAL A 125 -1.01 -5.56 -7.44
C VAL A 125 -0.85 -4.20 -6.78
N ARG A 126 -1.78 -3.29 -7.04
CA ARG A 126 -1.98 -2.05 -6.31
C ARG A 126 -3.46 -1.95 -5.97
N ILE A 127 -3.78 -1.59 -4.73
CA ILE A 127 -5.14 -1.30 -4.29
C ILE A 127 -5.14 0.11 -3.75
N GLU A 128 -5.99 0.95 -4.32
CA GLU A 128 -5.98 2.39 -4.08
C GLU A 128 -7.34 2.90 -3.64
N ASP A 129 -7.33 3.78 -2.66
CA ASP A 129 -8.44 4.61 -2.24
C ASP A 129 -8.02 6.06 -2.05
N ASP A 130 -8.97 6.98 -2.25
CA ASP A 130 -8.87 8.37 -1.85
C ASP A 130 -9.43 8.52 -0.44
N VAL A 131 -8.65 9.10 0.46
CA VAL A 131 -8.96 9.18 1.87
C VAL A 131 -8.99 10.64 2.34
N LEU A 132 -10.14 11.07 2.87
CA LEU A 132 -10.31 12.34 3.56
C LEU A 132 -9.99 12.16 5.05
N ILE A 133 -9.04 12.93 5.55
CA ILE A 133 -8.72 13.01 6.98
C ILE A 133 -9.83 13.77 7.71
N THR A 134 -10.37 13.17 8.75
CA THR A 134 -11.43 13.76 9.60
C THR A 134 -11.01 13.78 11.07
N ASP A 135 -11.74 14.51 11.91
CA ASP A 135 -11.54 14.50 13.36
C ASP A 135 -11.81 13.13 14.02
N GLY A 136 -12.45 12.21 13.30
CA GLY A 136 -12.77 10.85 13.72
C GLY A 136 -12.07 9.79 12.89
N GLU A 137 -12.86 8.82 12.42
CA GLU A 137 -12.36 7.78 11.49
C GLU A 137 -12.05 8.38 10.11
N PRO A 138 -11.02 7.88 9.40
CA PRO A 138 -10.77 8.27 8.02
C PRO A 138 -12.00 8.03 7.14
N ASN A 139 -12.33 8.99 6.28
CA ASN A 139 -13.44 8.82 5.33
C ASN A 139 -12.91 8.40 3.96
N VAL A 140 -13.17 7.16 3.58
CA VAL A 140 -12.78 6.62 2.28
C VAL A 140 -13.75 7.09 1.22
N LEU A 141 -13.34 8.03 0.38
CA LEU A 141 -14.18 8.66 -0.65
C LEU A 141 -14.56 7.66 -1.76
N THR A 142 -13.72 6.69 -2.03
CA THR A 142 -13.87 5.65 -3.06
C THR A 142 -14.37 4.30 -2.52
N ALA A 143 -14.97 4.30 -1.31
CA ALA A 143 -15.43 3.07 -0.62
C ALA A 143 -16.40 2.21 -1.43
N THR A 144 -17.10 2.78 -2.41
CA THR A 144 -18.04 2.05 -3.27
C THR A 144 -17.35 1.17 -4.33
N CYS A 145 -16.05 1.38 -4.57
CA CYS A 145 -15.27 0.52 -5.45
C CYS A 145 -14.97 -0.80 -4.72
N PRO A 146 -15.45 -1.96 -5.20
CA PRO A 146 -15.22 -3.23 -4.53
C PRO A 146 -13.75 -3.64 -4.57
N LYS A 147 -13.28 -4.19 -3.45
CA LYS A 147 -11.89 -4.61 -3.28
C LYS A 147 -11.75 -6.03 -2.72
N GLN A 148 -12.84 -6.57 -2.18
CA GLN A 148 -12.83 -7.96 -1.71
C GLN A 148 -12.74 -8.91 -2.90
N VAL A 149 -11.89 -9.92 -2.80
CA VAL A 149 -11.66 -10.89 -3.89
C VAL A 149 -12.96 -11.48 -4.42
N ALA A 150 -13.88 -11.88 -3.53
CA ALA A 150 -15.16 -12.46 -3.91
C ALA A 150 -16.05 -11.48 -4.70
N GLU A 151 -16.01 -10.18 -4.36
CA GLU A 151 -16.77 -9.14 -5.06
C GLU A 151 -16.18 -8.89 -6.45
N LEU A 152 -14.85 -8.84 -6.56
CA LEU A 152 -14.16 -8.69 -7.84
C LEU A 152 -14.41 -9.87 -8.76
N GLU A 153 -14.30 -11.10 -8.26
CA GLU A 153 -14.58 -12.31 -9.04
C GLU A 153 -16.05 -12.40 -9.50
N ALA A 154 -16.98 -11.85 -8.71
CA ALA A 154 -18.39 -11.77 -9.10
C ALA A 154 -18.66 -10.73 -10.21
N LEU A 155 -17.81 -9.70 -10.33
CA LEU A 155 -17.98 -8.63 -11.32
C LEU A 155 -17.20 -8.89 -12.61
N ILE A 156 -15.98 -9.43 -12.51
CA ILE A 156 -15.08 -9.63 -13.66
C ILE A 156 -15.54 -10.87 -14.44
N GLY A 157 -15.78 -10.70 -15.75
CA GLY A 157 -16.17 -11.80 -16.64
C GLY A 157 -17.64 -12.17 -16.63
N THR A 158 -18.50 -11.47 -15.87
CA THR A 158 -19.96 -11.74 -15.86
C THR A 158 -20.72 -11.23 -17.10
N ASN A 159 -20.07 -10.42 -17.95
CA ASN A 159 -20.64 -9.83 -19.17
C ASN A 159 -20.02 -10.42 -20.45
N ALA A 160 -19.50 -11.64 -20.39
CA ALA A 160 -19.00 -12.36 -21.57
C ALA A 160 -20.10 -13.23 -22.21
#